data_18b9008495be1c5d7fabfd9dfbff5d2b
#
_entry.id   18b9008495be1c5d7fabfd9dfbff5d2b
#
_cell.length_a   1.000
_cell.length_b   1.000
_cell.length_c   1.000
_cell.angle_alpha   90.00
_cell.angle_beta   90.00
_cell.angle_gamma   90.00
#
_symmetry.space_group_name_H-M   'P 1'
#
loop_
_entity.id
_entity.type
_entity.pdbx_description
1 polymer ?
#
loop_
_entity_poly.entity_id
_entity_poly.type
_entity_poly.pdbx_seq_one_letter_code
_entity_poly.pdbx_strand_id
1 'polypeptide(L)'
;MRATIVHESRGRLRLRLRQKNLTLRQADLLETWLKGQPWVREAAVHERTGCLIVTFTGERETVLSALGAFTWAGAEASVALPDHSTRAMNREFQEKLVGKVAVKAAATLFLPAPLRIARVIWHMAPFLRKGLRCLGRRQIKVELLDALSIGISACRRDFGTAGTVMFLL
;
A
#
# COMPACT_ATOMS: atom_id res chain seq x y z
N MET A 1 -21.61 -13.60 -14.02
CA MET A 1 -20.95 -12.27 -14.08
C MET A 1 -20.69 -11.87 -15.55
N ARG A 2 -20.78 -10.57 -15.93
CA ARG A 2 -20.49 -10.14 -17.32
C ARG A 2 -19.07 -9.57 -17.40
N ALA A 3 -18.25 -10.15 -18.27
CA ALA A 3 -16.86 -9.74 -18.50
C ALA A 3 -16.53 -9.79 -20.00
N THR A 4 -15.53 -9.01 -20.42
CA THR A 4 -15.02 -9.01 -21.80
C THR A 4 -13.58 -9.48 -21.76
N ILE A 5 -13.19 -10.40 -22.62
CA ILE A 5 -11.82 -10.87 -22.76
C ILE A 5 -11.01 -9.74 -23.43
N VAL A 6 -9.96 -9.30 -22.74
CA VAL A 6 -9.05 -8.23 -23.22
C VAL A 6 -7.83 -8.84 -23.86
N HIS A 7 -7.33 -9.91 -23.28
CA HIS A 7 -6.15 -10.62 -23.78
C HIS A 7 -6.20 -12.07 -23.33
N GLU A 8 -5.76 -12.95 -24.19
CA GLU A 8 -5.68 -14.38 -23.93
C GLU A 8 -4.30 -14.90 -24.34
N SER A 9 -3.72 -15.74 -23.52
CA SER A 9 -2.53 -16.52 -23.83
C SER A 9 -2.65 -17.90 -23.19
N ARG A 10 -1.78 -18.83 -23.58
CA ARG A 10 -1.86 -20.22 -23.09
C ARG A 10 -1.80 -20.27 -21.55
N GLY A 11 -2.91 -20.69 -20.93
CA GLY A 11 -3.05 -20.80 -19.48
C GLY A 11 -3.26 -19.47 -18.74
N ARG A 12 -3.51 -18.36 -19.46
CA ARG A 12 -3.75 -17.05 -18.84
C ARG A 12 -4.81 -16.27 -19.58
N LEU A 13 -5.80 -15.78 -18.82
CA LEU A 13 -6.88 -14.92 -19.31
C LEU A 13 -6.80 -13.56 -18.61
N ARG A 14 -6.92 -12.50 -19.40
CA ARG A 14 -7.14 -11.16 -18.91
C ARG A 14 -8.53 -10.70 -19.33
N LEU A 15 -9.36 -10.44 -18.35
CA LEU A 15 -10.75 -10.06 -18.54
C LEU A 15 -10.98 -8.65 -17.98
N ARG A 16 -11.90 -7.93 -18.59
CA ARG A 16 -12.41 -6.67 -18.06
C ARG A 16 -13.86 -6.88 -17.62
N LEU A 17 -14.10 -6.64 -16.34
CA LEU A 17 -15.44 -6.69 -15.78
C LEU A 17 -16.26 -5.49 -16.29
N ARG A 18 -17.52 -5.73 -16.65
CA ARG A 18 -18.42 -4.62 -17.07
C ARG A 18 -18.84 -3.73 -15.91
N GLN A 19 -18.74 -4.24 -14.68
CA GLN A 19 -19.00 -3.46 -13.48
C GLN A 19 -17.84 -2.48 -13.27
N LYS A 20 -18.14 -1.19 -13.40
CA LYS A 20 -17.20 -0.11 -13.04
C LYS A 20 -17.22 0.08 -11.51
N ASN A 21 -16.06 0.36 -10.92
CA ASN A 21 -15.91 0.63 -9.50
C ASN A 21 -16.26 -0.57 -8.60
N LEU A 22 -15.43 -1.62 -8.66
CA LEU A 22 -15.45 -2.68 -7.65
C LEU A 22 -15.04 -2.10 -6.30
N THR A 23 -15.80 -2.43 -5.26
CA THR A 23 -15.34 -2.16 -3.90
C THR A 23 -14.13 -3.04 -3.57
N LEU A 24 -13.29 -2.63 -2.62
CA LEU A 24 -12.15 -3.43 -2.17
C LEU A 24 -12.61 -4.82 -1.72
N ARG A 25 -13.71 -4.87 -0.95
CA ARG A 25 -14.30 -6.12 -0.47
C ARG A 25 -14.76 -7.03 -1.63
N GLN A 26 -15.38 -6.48 -2.66
CA GLN A 26 -15.77 -7.25 -3.84
C GLN A 26 -14.55 -7.79 -4.60
N ALA A 27 -13.49 -6.98 -4.73
CA ALA A 27 -12.27 -7.43 -5.38
C ALA A 27 -11.60 -8.57 -4.60
N ASP A 28 -11.53 -8.46 -3.27
CA ASP A 28 -10.98 -9.50 -2.41
C ASP A 28 -11.82 -10.77 -2.43
N LEU A 29 -13.16 -10.64 -2.41
CA LEU A 29 -14.08 -11.75 -2.49
C LEU A 29 -13.91 -12.53 -3.79
N LEU A 30 -13.88 -11.83 -4.93
CA LEU A 30 -13.70 -12.45 -6.25
C LEU A 30 -12.33 -13.12 -6.36
N GLU A 31 -11.27 -12.48 -5.87
CA GLU A 31 -9.93 -13.03 -5.89
C GLU A 31 -9.80 -14.27 -5.02
N THR A 32 -10.35 -14.24 -3.81
CA THR A 32 -10.31 -15.37 -2.88
C THR A 32 -11.16 -16.53 -3.38
N TRP A 33 -12.34 -16.25 -3.93
CA TRP A 33 -13.19 -17.26 -4.54
C TRP A 33 -12.48 -17.95 -5.72
N LEU A 34 -11.82 -17.18 -6.58
CA LEU A 34 -11.04 -17.73 -7.69
C LEU A 34 -9.86 -18.58 -7.21
N LYS A 35 -9.11 -18.13 -6.24
CA LYS A 35 -7.98 -18.89 -5.67
C LYS A 35 -8.42 -20.19 -5.00
N GLY A 36 -9.67 -20.27 -4.58
CA GLY A 36 -10.27 -21.51 -4.05
C GLY A 36 -10.62 -22.55 -5.14
N GLN A 37 -10.55 -22.20 -6.42
CA GLN A 37 -10.86 -23.15 -7.50
C GLN A 37 -9.65 -24.03 -7.83
N PRO A 38 -9.83 -25.35 -8.00
CA PRO A 38 -8.72 -26.28 -8.17
C PRO A 38 -7.94 -26.09 -9.48
N TRP A 39 -8.55 -25.47 -10.47
CA TRP A 39 -7.96 -25.18 -11.78
C TRP A 39 -7.23 -23.82 -11.83
N VAL A 40 -7.35 -22.96 -10.80
CA VAL A 40 -6.66 -21.66 -10.73
C VAL A 40 -5.29 -21.82 -10.08
N ARG A 41 -4.26 -21.35 -10.76
CA ARG A 41 -2.91 -21.21 -10.19
C ARG A 41 -2.74 -19.87 -9.51
N GLU A 42 -3.21 -18.83 -10.17
CA GLU A 42 -3.08 -17.46 -9.70
C GLU A 42 -4.26 -16.62 -10.18
N ALA A 43 -4.75 -15.77 -9.31
CA ALA A 43 -5.78 -14.79 -9.66
C ALA A 43 -5.40 -13.43 -9.07
N ALA A 44 -5.59 -12.37 -9.87
CA ALA A 44 -5.41 -10.99 -9.45
C ALA A 44 -6.57 -10.15 -9.97
N VAL A 45 -7.18 -9.38 -9.08
CA VAL A 45 -8.29 -8.48 -9.40
C VAL A 45 -7.84 -7.05 -9.15
N HIS A 46 -7.94 -6.19 -10.15
CA HIS A 46 -7.64 -4.77 -10.04
C HIS A 46 -8.93 -3.96 -9.96
N GLU A 47 -9.30 -3.50 -8.76
CA GLU A 47 -10.56 -2.82 -8.48
C GLU A 47 -10.74 -1.52 -9.26
N ARG A 48 -9.64 -0.75 -9.45
CA ARG A 48 -9.68 0.56 -10.15
C ARG A 48 -9.96 0.45 -11.63
N THR A 49 -9.44 -0.60 -12.28
CA THR A 49 -9.58 -0.83 -13.73
C THR A 49 -10.66 -1.84 -14.07
N GLY A 50 -11.21 -2.54 -13.08
CA GLY A 50 -12.10 -3.69 -13.29
C GLY A 50 -11.42 -4.84 -14.04
N CYS A 51 -10.08 -4.93 -13.96
CA CYS A 51 -9.32 -5.93 -14.68
C CYS A 51 -9.14 -7.18 -13.79
N LEU A 52 -9.48 -8.33 -14.34
CA LEU A 52 -9.28 -9.63 -13.74
C LEU A 52 -8.24 -10.39 -14.57
N ILE A 53 -7.21 -10.89 -13.92
CA ILE A 53 -6.18 -11.74 -14.49
C ILE A 53 -6.28 -13.10 -13.81
N VAL A 54 -6.43 -14.16 -14.60
CA VAL A 54 -6.49 -15.53 -14.09
C VAL A 54 -5.45 -16.37 -14.84
N THR A 55 -4.56 -17.00 -14.11
CA THR A 55 -3.66 -18.02 -14.60
C THR A 55 -4.23 -19.38 -14.18
N PHE A 56 -4.47 -20.26 -15.12
CA PHE A 56 -5.19 -21.50 -14.89
C PHE A 56 -4.52 -22.70 -15.55
N THR A 57 -4.92 -23.88 -15.10
CA THR A 57 -4.52 -25.17 -15.67
C THR A 57 -5.78 -25.90 -16.17
N GLY A 58 -5.76 -26.44 -17.37
CA GLY A 58 -6.91 -27.11 -17.97
C GLY A 58 -7.55 -26.31 -19.08
N GLU A 59 -8.84 -26.56 -19.33
CA GLU A 59 -9.57 -26.01 -20.45
C GLU A 59 -10.11 -24.61 -20.19
N ARG A 60 -10.05 -23.76 -21.20
CA ARG A 60 -10.56 -22.39 -21.21
C ARG A 60 -12.04 -22.31 -20.87
N GLU A 61 -12.83 -23.24 -21.40
CA GLU A 61 -14.28 -23.30 -21.22
C GLU A 61 -14.68 -23.49 -19.77
N THR A 62 -13.90 -24.24 -19.00
CA THR A 62 -14.09 -24.41 -17.55
C THR A 62 -13.99 -23.07 -16.82
N VAL A 63 -13.00 -22.26 -17.18
CA VAL A 63 -12.80 -20.93 -16.58
C VAL A 63 -13.96 -20.00 -16.92
N LEU A 64 -14.38 -19.97 -18.18
CA LEU A 64 -15.45 -19.10 -18.65
C LEU A 64 -16.81 -19.49 -18.08
N SER A 65 -17.10 -20.79 -17.99
CA SER A 65 -18.34 -21.29 -17.39
C SER A 65 -18.43 -20.99 -15.91
N ALA A 66 -17.33 -21.20 -15.16
CA ALA A 66 -17.26 -20.86 -13.74
C ALA A 66 -17.44 -19.36 -13.48
N LEU A 67 -16.79 -18.52 -14.29
CA LEU A 67 -16.97 -17.06 -14.22
C LEU A 67 -18.40 -16.64 -14.63
N GLY A 68 -19.01 -17.33 -15.58
CA GLY A 68 -20.42 -17.14 -15.97
C GLY A 68 -21.38 -17.43 -14.82
N ALA A 69 -21.15 -18.51 -14.10
CA ALA A 69 -21.95 -18.95 -12.96
C ALA A 69 -21.70 -18.14 -11.69
N PHE A 70 -20.62 -17.34 -11.63
CA PHE A 70 -20.28 -16.55 -10.47
C PHE A 70 -21.39 -15.57 -10.10
N THR A 71 -21.81 -15.60 -8.84
CA THR A 71 -22.72 -14.63 -8.22
C THR A 71 -22.11 -14.09 -6.92
N TRP A 72 -22.31 -12.81 -6.65
CA TRP A 72 -21.76 -12.18 -5.44
C TRP A 72 -22.29 -12.82 -4.16
N ALA A 73 -23.58 -13.08 -4.09
CA ALA A 73 -24.22 -13.72 -2.94
C ALA A 73 -23.71 -15.14 -2.69
N GLY A 74 -23.49 -15.94 -3.75
CA GLY A 74 -22.92 -17.27 -3.63
C GLY A 74 -21.47 -17.26 -3.14
N ALA A 75 -20.66 -16.30 -3.60
CA ALA A 75 -19.30 -16.14 -3.16
C ALA A 75 -19.22 -15.68 -1.69
N GLU A 76 -20.07 -14.76 -1.26
CA GLU A 76 -20.15 -14.33 0.15
C GLU A 76 -20.54 -15.48 1.10
N ALA A 77 -21.38 -16.39 0.66
CA ALA A 77 -21.75 -17.55 1.45
C ALA A 77 -20.66 -18.63 1.53
N SER A 78 -19.79 -18.70 0.51
CA SER A 78 -18.77 -19.77 0.38
C SER A 78 -17.37 -19.37 0.86
N VAL A 79 -17.09 -18.07 1.00
CA VAL A 79 -15.75 -17.55 1.29
C VAL A 79 -15.79 -16.67 2.53
N ALA A 80 -15.07 -17.06 3.58
CA ALA A 80 -14.82 -16.22 4.74
C ALA A 80 -13.69 -15.22 4.41
N LEU A 81 -14.02 -13.94 4.33
CA LEU A 81 -13.03 -12.89 4.17
C LEU A 81 -12.51 -12.44 5.55
N PRO A 82 -11.22 -12.21 5.71
CA PRO A 82 -10.69 -11.56 6.91
C PRO A 82 -11.20 -10.11 7.00
N ASP A 83 -11.48 -9.65 8.22
CA ASP A 83 -11.97 -8.28 8.48
C ASP A 83 -11.03 -7.18 7.97
N HIS A 84 -9.73 -7.49 7.88
CA HIS A 84 -8.70 -6.60 7.35
C HIS A 84 -8.01 -7.25 6.14
N SER A 85 -8.35 -6.78 4.95
CA SER A 85 -7.66 -7.24 3.74
C SER A 85 -6.34 -6.48 3.56
N THR A 86 -5.35 -7.18 2.99
CA THR A 86 -4.06 -6.56 2.62
C THR A 86 -4.23 -5.33 1.72
N ARG A 87 -5.27 -5.31 0.89
CA ARG A 87 -5.61 -4.17 0.03
C ARG A 87 -6.09 -2.96 0.83
N ALA A 88 -6.96 -3.17 1.81
CA ALA A 88 -7.44 -2.10 2.67
C ALA A 88 -6.28 -1.47 3.46
N MET A 89 -5.39 -2.29 4.01
CA MET A 89 -4.18 -1.84 4.69
C MET A 89 -3.24 -1.06 3.77
N ASN A 90 -2.98 -1.56 2.56
CA ASN A 90 -2.12 -0.86 1.59
C ASN A 90 -2.73 0.48 1.16
N ARG A 91 -4.03 0.54 0.97
CA ARG A 91 -4.71 1.79 0.61
C ARG A 91 -4.63 2.82 1.74
N GLU A 92 -4.90 2.41 2.96
CA GLU A 92 -4.79 3.29 4.14
C GLU A 92 -3.35 3.80 4.31
N PHE A 93 -2.36 2.93 4.09
CA PHE A 93 -0.95 3.32 4.13
C PHE A 93 -0.60 4.32 3.02
N GLN A 94 -1.07 4.10 1.79
CA GLN A 94 -0.86 5.02 0.67
C GLN A 94 -1.53 6.39 0.93
N GLU A 95 -2.76 6.41 1.43
CA GLU A 95 -3.46 7.65 1.76
C GLU A 95 -2.72 8.44 2.86
N LYS A 96 -2.23 7.76 3.89
CA LYS A 96 -1.40 8.37 4.94
C LYS A 96 -0.08 8.90 4.40
N LEU A 97 0.59 8.16 3.50
CA LEU A 97 1.82 8.60 2.83
C LEU A 97 1.58 9.85 1.97
N VAL A 98 0.57 9.80 1.11
CA VAL A 98 0.23 10.95 0.24
C VAL A 98 -0.10 12.18 1.09
N GLY A 99 -0.86 12.01 2.18
CA GLY A 99 -1.14 13.09 3.12
C GLY A 99 0.12 13.68 3.74
N LYS A 100 1.04 12.84 4.22
CA LYS A 100 2.33 13.30 4.77
C LYS A 100 3.19 14.05 3.74
N VAL A 101 3.26 13.53 2.50
CA VAL A 101 4.00 14.17 1.41
C VAL A 101 3.38 15.51 1.04
N ALA A 102 2.06 15.58 0.92
CA ALA A 102 1.34 16.81 0.60
C ALA A 102 1.56 17.90 1.67
N VAL A 103 1.46 17.55 2.96
CA VAL A 103 1.72 18.46 4.06
C VAL A 103 3.18 18.92 4.06
N LYS A 104 4.15 18.04 3.77
CA LYS A 104 5.56 18.43 3.66
C LYS A 104 5.78 19.38 2.49
N ALA A 105 5.22 19.08 1.32
CA ALA A 105 5.33 19.92 0.13
C ALA A 105 4.69 21.31 0.37
N ALA A 106 3.49 21.35 0.93
CA ALA A 106 2.84 22.60 1.30
C ALA A 106 3.69 23.42 2.30
N ALA A 107 4.23 22.77 3.32
CA ALA A 107 5.09 23.45 4.29
C ALA A 107 6.38 23.99 3.67
N THR A 108 6.96 23.29 2.68
CA THR A 108 8.17 23.80 2.00
C THR A 108 7.89 24.97 1.08
N LEU A 109 6.71 25.01 0.46
CA LEU A 109 6.32 26.05 -0.50
C LEU A 109 5.78 27.32 0.18
N PHE A 110 4.96 27.15 1.23
CA PHE A 110 4.22 28.26 1.84
C PHE A 110 4.82 28.80 3.14
N LEU A 111 5.67 28.04 3.84
CA LEU A 111 6.27 28.55 5.07
C LEU A 111 7.52 29.39 4.79
N PRO A 112 7.64 30.59 5.41
CA PRO A 112 8.86 31.37 5.42
C PRO A 112 10.04 30.58 6.01
N ALA A 113 11.26 30.85 5.53
CA ALA A 113 12.46 30.11 5.94
C ALA A 113 12.64 29.98 7.46
N PRO A 114 12.46 31.04 8.30
CA PRO A 114 12.64 30.91 9.74
C PRO A 114 11.64 29.96 10.40
N LEU A 115 10.37 29.98 9.98
CA LEU A 115 9.35 29.10 10.52
C LEU A 115 9.59 27.63 10.12
N ARG A 116 10.12 27.42 8.93
CA ARG A 116 10.52 26.09 8.45
C ARG A 116 11.64 25.50 9.29
N ILE A 117 12.66 26.32 9.61
CA ILE A 117 13.78 25.92 10.49
C ILE A 117 13.25 25.62 11.90
N ALA A 118 12.44 26.50 12.49
CA ALA A 118 11.85 26.29 13.80
C ALA A 118 11.05 24.99 13.89
N ARG A 119 10.26 24.68 12.86
CA ARG A 119 9.52 23.42 12.74
C ARG A 119 10.46 22.21 12.72
N VAL A 120 11.54 22.26 11.94
CA VAL A 120 12.53 21.17 11.87
C VAL A 120 13.16 20.95 13.23
N ILE A 121 13.59 22.00 13.93
CA ILE A 121 14.18 21.92 15.27
C ILE A 121 13.19 21.31 16.28
N TRP A 122 11.92 21.72 16.22
CA TRP A 122 10.87 21.16 17.07
C TRP A 122 10.70 19.65 16.87
N HIS A 123 10.63 19.21 15.62
CA HIS A 123 10.51 17.79 15.30
C HIS A 123 11.78 16.97 15.58
N MET A 124 12.94 17.62 15.65
CA MET A 124 14.22 16.99 15.94
C MET A 124 14.36 16.62 17.43
N ALA A 125 13.72 17.37 18.32
CA ALA A 125 13.86 17.20 19.77
C ALA A 125 13.55 15.77 20.27
N PRO A 126 12.48 15.08 19.85
CA PRO A 126 12.20 13.73 20.30
C PRO A 126 13.24 12.71 19.82
N PHE A 127 13.81 12.87 18.62
CA PHE A 127 14.85 11.98 18.09
C PHE A 127 16.15 12.14 18.89
N LEU A 128 16.57 13.37 19.14
CA LEU A 128 17.75 13.65 19.96
C LEU A 128 17.59 13.12 21.39
N ARG A 129 16.42 13.31 22.02
CA ARG A 129 16.14 12.75 23.34
C ARG A 129 16.22 11.24 23.39
N LYS A 130 15.72 10.54 22.35
CA LYS A 130 15.83 9.09 22.25
C LYS A 130 17.29 8.66 22.10
N GLY A 131 18.05 9.30 21.20
CA GLY A 131 19.48 9.03 21.00
C GLY A 131 20.31 9.23 22.26
N LEU A 132 20.12 10.36 22.96
CA LEU A 132 20.80 10.64 24.23
C LEU A 132 20.46 9.62 25.31
N ARG A 133 19.20 9.16 25.38
CA ARG A 133 18.78 8.11 26.31
C ARG A 133 19.45 6.77 26.01
N CYS A 134 19.61 6.42 24.73
CA CYS A 134 20.34 5.21 24.31
C CYS A 134 21.82 5.31 24.69
N LEU A 135 22.44 6.47 24.50
CA LEU A 135 23.83 6.72 24.87
C LEU A 135 24.04 6.60 26.39
N GLY A 136 23.15 7.20 27.20
CA GLY A 136 23.19 7.10 28.68
C GLY A 136 23.02 5.67 29.18
N ARG A 137 22.32 4.80 28.44
CA ARG A 137 22.16 3.38 28.75
C ARG A 137 23.25 2.48 28.15
N ARG A 138 24.25 3.05 27.49
CA ARG A 138 25.32 2.35 26.75
C ARG A 138 24.79 1.30 25.76
N GLN A 139 23.63 1.56 25.15
CA GLN A 139 23.03 0.69 24.16
C GLN A 139 23.19 1.29 22.78
N ILE A 140 23.85 0.57 21.88
CA ILE A 140 23.94 0.97 20.47
C ILE A 140 22.72 0.42 19.78
N LYS A 141 21.76 1.31 19.47
CA LYS A 141 20.52 1.02 18.75
C LYS A 141 20.40 1.92 17.52
N VAL A 142 19.47 1.59 16.63
CA VAL A 142 19.19 2.37 15.42
C VAL A 142 18.84 3.83 15.77
N GLU A 143 18.12 4.05 16.87
CA GLU A 143 17.76 5.38 17.36
C GLU A 143 18.97 6.28 17.67
N LEU A 144 20.13 5.69 18.00
CA LEU A 144 21.36 6.44 18.17
C LEU A 144 21.93 6.91 16.83
N LEU A 145 21.92 6.03 15.82
CA LEU A 145 22.34 6.36 14.46
C LEU A 145 21.47 7.47 13.85
N ASP A 146 20.16 7.35 14.02
CA ASP A 146 19.20 8.36 13.57
C ASP A 146 19.44 9.71 14.22
N ALA A 147 19.63 9.72 15.53
CA ALA A 147 19.93 10.94 16.29
C ALA A 147 21.27 11.58 15.87
N LEU A 148 22.31 10.76 15.60
CA LEU A 148 23.59 11.25 15.10
C LEU A 148 23.45 11.86 13.71
N SER A 149 22.78 11.18 12.78
CA SER A 149 22.56 11.65 11.41
C SER A 149 21.83 12.99 11.39
N ILE A 150 20.75 13.09 12.17
CA ILE A 150 19.97 14.32 12.33
C ILE A 150 20.81 15.41 13.01
N GLY A 151 21.55 15.06 14.06
CA GLY A 151 22.38 15.99 14.80
C GLY A 151 23.52 16.58 13.95
N ILE A 152 24.22 15.75 13.19
CA ILE A 152 25.29 16.19 12.28
C ILE A 152 24.73 17.12 11.20
N SER A 153 23.59 16.75 10.59
CA SER A 153 22.94 17.60 9.58
C SER A 153 22.54 18.96 10.14
N ALA A 154 22.04 18.99 11.37
CA ALA A 154 21.70 20.24 12.07
C ALA A 154 22.93 21.09 12.38
N CYS A 155 24.05 20.50 12.86
CA CYS A 155 25.30 21.17 13.09
C CYS A 155 25.87 21.83 11.83
N ARG A 156 25.69 21.18 10.69
CA ARG A 156 26.06 21.71 9.36
C ARG A 156 25.08 22.76 8.83
N ARG A 157 24.07 23.13 9.61
CA ARG A 157 22.96 24.01 9.19
C ARG A 157 22.17 23.51 7.99
N ASP A 158 22.29 22.22 7.66
CA ASP A 158 21.52 21.59 6.60
C ASP A 158 20.19 21.04 7.15
N PHE A 159 19.28 21.96 7.43
CA PHE A 159 17.93 21.63 7.93
C PHE A 159 17.06 20.93 6.88
N GLY A 160 17.41 21.04 5.60
CA GLY A 160 16.74 20.34 4.52
C GLY A 160 16.96 18.83 4.62
N THR A 161 18.22 18.42 4.73
CA THR A 161 18.59 17.00 4.91
C THR A 161 18.07 16.46 6.23
N ALA A 162 18.23 17.19 7.35
CA ALA A 162 17.67 16.77 8.64
C ALA A 162 16.16 16.54 8.57
N GLY A 163 15.41 17.44 7.94
CA GLY A 163 13.97 17.30 7.77
C GLY A 163 13.57 16.15 6.81
N THR A 164 14.43 15.79 5.87
CA THR A 164 14.18 14.66 4.96
C THR A 164 14.44 13.33 5.67
N VAL A 165 15.52 13.21 6.42
CA VAL A 165 15.80 12.03 7.23
C VAL A 165 14.67 11.76 8.23
N MET A 166 14.22 12.79 8.97
CA MET A 166 13.08 12.66 9.89
C MET A 166 11.76 12.29 9.22
N PHE A 167 11.61 12.62 7.95
CA PHE A 167 10.42 12.25 7.19
C PHE A 167 10.43 10.78 6.74
N LEU A 168 11.61 10.22 6.51
CA LEU A 168 11.79 8.84 6.07
C LEU A 168 11.77 7.83 7.24
N LEU A 169 12.07 8.30 8.45
CA LEU A 169 11.99 7.53 9.70
C LEU A 169 10.56 7.52 10.27
#